data_b9caf958a2f7cec2c3d7e3d0bf885c13
#
_entry.id   b9caf958a2f7cec2c3d7e3d0bf885c13
#
_cell.length_a   1.000
_cell.length_b   1.000
_cell.length_c   1.000
_cell.angle_alpha   90.00
_cell.angle_beta   90.00
_cell.angle_gamma   90.00
#
_symmetry.space_group_name_H-M   'P 1'
#
loop_
_entity.id
_entity.type
_entity.pdbx_description
1 polymer ?
#
loop_
_entity_poly.entity_id
_entity_poly.type
_entity_poly.pdbx_seq_one_letter_code
_entity_poly.pdbx_strand_id
1 'polypeptide(L)'
;MSKGSIAHTDGKQSLELLTLKYPKGSHLKPHIHLSQKRITSHLQECFIVRKGRVRIDLYGPDKKFFKYVYLKAGELFIALAGGHGFHIMEDTEMVELKNGPFKDDKDFIEKARNRV
;
A
#
# COMPACT_ATOMS: atom_id res chain seq x y z
N MET A 1 -0.43 0.94 -18.33
CA MET A 1 0.37 -0.13 -17.65
C MET A 1 1.25 -0.82 -18.70
N SER A 2 2.50 -1.02 -18.39
CA SER A 2 3.45 -1.68 -19.30
C SER A 2 3.17 -3.17 -19.41
N LYS A 3 3.46 -3.76 -20.59
CA LYS A 3 3.25 -5.19 -20.85
C LYS A 3 4.16 -6.04 -20.00
N GLY A 4 3.70 -7.26 -19.66
CA GLY A 4 4.43 -8.25 -18.90
C GLY A 4 4.34 -8.02 -17.40
N SER A 5 5.19 -8.71 -16.67
CA SER A 5 5.33 -8.56 -15.22
C SER A 5 6.40 -7.52 -14.92
N ILE A 6 6.01 -6.45 -14.25
CA ILE A 6 6.90 -5.32 -13.96
C ILE A 6 6.96 -5.16 -12.44
N ALA A 7 8.17 -5.23 -11.89
CA ALA A 7 8.39 -4.96 -10.48
C ALA A 7 8.51 -3.44 -10.27
N HIS A 8 7.78 -2.93 -9.28
CA HIS A 8 7.78 -1.50 -8.91
C HIS A 8 8.50 -1.25 -7.60
N THR A 9 8.91 -2.30 -6.91
CA THR A 9 9.69 -2.25 -5.69
C THR A 9 11.02 -3.00 -5.91
N ASP A 10 11.97 -2.83 -5.01
CA ASP A 10 13.37 -3.23 -5.24
C ASP A 10 13.68 -4.70 -4.91
N GLY A 11 12.70 -5.49 -4.53
CA GLY A 11 12.89 -6.88 -4.14
C GLY A 11 13.32 -7.08 -2.69
N LYS A 12 13.52 -5.99 -1.94
CA LYS A 12 13.96 -6.03 -0.54
C LYS A 12 12.90 -5.58 0.44
N GLN A 13 11.74 -5.20 -0.07
CA GLN A 13 10.65 -4.71 0.76
C GLN A 13 9.89 -5.87 1.41
N SER A 14 9.28 -5.60 2.56
CA SER A 14 8.40 -6.56 3.23
C SER A 14 7.20 -6.91 2.35
N LEU A 15 6.75 -5.96 1.55
CA LEU A 15 5.66 -6.11 0.61
C LEU A 15 6.13 -5.63 -0.75
N GLU A 16 6.18 -6.51 -1.72
CA GLU A 16 6.61 -6.17 -3.06
C GLU A 16 5.42 -5.93 -3.97
N LEU A 17 5.54 -4.95 -4.85
CA LEU A 17 4.50 -4.56 -5.79
C LEU A 17 4.93 -4.86 -7.21
N LEU A 18 4.13 -5.65 -7.91
CA LEU A 18 4.31 -5.92 -9.33
C LEU A 18 3.00 -5.64 -10.06
N THR A 19 3.12 -5.17 -11.29
CA THR A 19 1.97 -5.11 -12.20
C THR A 19 2.12 -6.21 -13.26
N LEU A 20 0.99 -6.79 -13.64
CA LEU A 20 0.95 -7.85 -14.64
C LEU A 20 -0.03 -7.45 -15.74
N LYS A 21 0.47 -7.37 -16.97
CA LYS A 21 -0.35 -7.04 -18.13
C LYS A 21 -0.05 -8.03 -19.25
N TYR A 22 -1.02 -8.86 -19.57
CA TYR A 22 -0.88 -9.90 -20.57
C TYR A 22 -2.09 -9.92 -21.51
N PRO A 23 -1.88 -10.18 -22.79
CA PRO A 23 -2.99 -10.27 -23.72
C PRO A 23 -3.79 -11.56 -23.50
N LYS A 24 -5.03 -11.55 -24.00
CA LYS A 24 -5.88 -12.75 -23.98
C LYS A 24 -5.17 -13.92 -24.63
N GLY A 25 -5.26 -15.09 -24.02
CA GLY A 25 -4.64 -16.30 -24.53
C GLY A 25 -3.23 -16.56 -23.98
N SER A 26 -2.64 -15.59 -23.29
CA SER A 26 -1.38 -15.82 -22.61
C SER A 26 -1.54 -16.89 -21.54
N HIS A 27 -0.49 -17.65 -21.31
CA HIS A 27 -0.46 -18.68 -20.28
C HIS A 27 0.73 -18.42 -19.36
N LEU A 28 0.47 -18.21 -18.10
CA LEU A 28 1.50 -18.09 -17.07
C LEU A 28 1.72 -19.49 -16.49
N LYS A 29 2.96 -19.94 -16.55
CA LYS A 29 3.30 -21.32 -16.17
C LYS A 29 2.96 -21.58 -14.71
N PRO A 30 2.19 -22.63 -14.39
CA PRO A 30 1.87 -22.96 -13.01
C PRO A 30 3.12 -23.32 -12.23
N HIS A 31 3.17 -22.92 -10.98
CA HIS A 31 4.31 -23.18 -10.12
C HIS A 31 3.87 -23.15 -8.65
N ILE A 32 4.72 -23.68 -7.80
CA ILE A 32 4.61 -23.55 -6.36
C ILE A 32 5.86 -22.84 -5.86
N HIS A 33 5.75 -22.18 -4.72
CA HIS A 33 6.91 -21.57 -4.08
C HIS A 33 7.42 -22.50 -2.98
N LEU A 34 8.71 -22.84 -3.05
CA LEU A 34 9.37 -23.60 -2.00
C LEU A 34 9.45 -22.75 -0.73
N SER A 35 9.32 -23.41 0.42
CA SER A 35 9.46 -22.72 1.69
C SER A 35 10.85 -22.12 1.82
N GLN A 36 10.89 -20.82 2.06
CA GLN A 36 12.13 -20.08 2.26
C GLN A 36 11.95 -19.20 3.50
N LYS A 37 13.00 -19.07 4.28
CA LYS A 37 12.96 -18.16 5.41
C LYS A 37 12.96 -16.72 4.89
N ARG A 38 11.91 -15.98 5.26
CA ARG A 38 11.80 -14.54 4.98
C ARG A 38 11.67 -13.80 6.29
N ILE A 39 12.51 -12.81 6.51
CA ILE A 39 12.49 -12.02 7.74
C ILE A 39 12.11 -10.61 7.36
N THR A 40 11.02 -10.12 7.96
CA THR A 40 10.57 -8.74 7.80
C THR A 40 10.29 -8.14 9.17
N SER A 41 10.79 -6.92 9.41
CA SER A 41 10.57 -6.20 10.65
C SER A 41 9.70 -4.96 10.47
N HIS A 42 9.46 -4.55 9.22
CA HIS A 42 8.64 -3.38 8.93
C HIS A 42 7.30 -3.82 8.39
N LEU A 43 6.23 -3.26 8.95
CA LEU A 43 4.91 -3.39 8.37
C LEU A 43 4.80 -2.47 7.18
N GLN A 44 4.37 -3.01 6.05
CA GLN A 44 4.05 -2.25 4.85
C GLN A 44 2.62 -2.58 4.45
N GLU A 45 1.97 -1.64 3.78
CA GLU A 45 0.55 -1.76 3.46
C GLU A 45 0.30 -1.30 2.04
N CYS A 46 -0.64 -1.95 1.37
CA CYS A 46 -1.11 -1.54 0.06
C CYS A 46 -2.62 -1.31 0.15
N PHE A 47 -3.08 -0.17 -0.31
CA PHE A 47 -4.48 0.22 -0.33
C PHE A 47 -4.95 0.32 -1.76
N ILE A 48 -6.03 -0.38 -2.07
CA ILE A 48 -6.62 -0.38 -3.40
C ILE A 48 -8.03 0.19 -3.28
N VAL A 49 -8.31 1.27 -3.99
CA VAL A 49 -9.66 1.84 -4.02
C VAL A 49 -10.48 1.10 -5.05
N ARG A 50 -11.54 0.45 -4.60
CA ARG A 50 -12.48 -0.24 -5.45
C ARG A 50 -13.60 0.67 -5.92
N LYS A 51 -14.06 1.56 -5.03
CA LYS A 51 -15.16 2.49 -5.27
C LYS A 51 -14.92 3.74 -4.45
N GLY A 52 -15.27 4.89 -5.00
CA GLY A 52 -15.23 6.15 -4.27
C GLY A 52 -13.91 6.89 -4.44
N ARG A 53 -13.61 7.73 -3.47
CA ARG A 53 -12.44 8.61 -3.51
C ARG A 53 -11.96 8.90 -2.10
N VAL A 54 -10.66 8.83 -1.90
CA VAL A 54 -10.02 9.14 -0.62
C VAL A 54 -8.90 10.13 -0.81
N ARG A 55 -8.61 10.89 0.25
CA ARG A 55 -7.37 11.65 0.37
C ARG A 55 -6.49 10.93 1.39
N ILE A 56 -5.25 10.69 1.03
CA ILE A 56 -4.28 10.11 1.94
C ILE A 56 -3.34 11.21 2.38
N ASP A 57 -3.28 11.46 3.68
CA ASP A 57 -2.30 12.36 4.27
C ASP A 57 -1.04 11.56 4.60
N LEU A 58 0.12 12.07 4.19
CA LEU A 58 1.40 11.39 4.34
C LEU A 58 2.24 12.09 5.39
N TYR A 59 2.82 11.30 6.28
CA TYR A 59 3.66 11.75 7.38
C TYR A 59 5.01 11.08 7.32
N GLY A 60 6.06 11.83 7.65
CA GLY A 60 7.38 11.27 7.83
C GLY A 60 7.48 10.42 9.09
N PRO A 61 8.61 9.72 9.30
CA PRO A 61 8.84 8.95 10.52
C PRO A 61 8.89 9.82 11.78
N ASP A 62 9.07 11.12 11.62
CA ASP A 62 9.01 12.11 12.69
C ASP A 62 7.57 12.52 13.05
N LYS A 63 6.56 11.89 12.45
CA LYS A 63 5.14 12.18 12.62
C LYS A 63 4.71 13.55 12.08
N LYS A 64 5.53 14.17 11.23
CA LYS A 64 5.20 15.45 10.63
C LYS A 64 4.56 15.25 9.27
N PHE A 65 3.44 15.91 9.06
CA PHE A 65 2.76 15.96 7.77
C PHE A 65 3.68 16.59 6.71
N PHE A 66 3.70 16.01 5.51
CA PHE A 66 4.44 16.64 4.43
C PHE A 66 3.66 16.78 3.12
N LYS A 67 2.68 15.93 2.85
CA LYS A 67 1.82 16.09 1.67
C LYS A 67 0.62 15.18 1.73
N TYR A 68 -0.32 15.41 0.85
CA TYR A 68 -1.44 14.50 0.64
C TYR A 68 -1.56 14.13 -0.84
N VAL A 69 -2.21 13.01 -1.08
CA VAL A 69 -2.54 12.53 -2.43
C VAL A 69 -3.98 12.04 -2.44
N TYR A 70 -4.60 12.08 -3.62
CA TYR A 70 -5.93 11.52 -3.80
C TYR A 70 -5.85 10.19 -4.54
N LEU A 71 -6.71 9.26 -4.13
CA LEU A 71 -6.94 8.02 -4.86
C LEU A 71 -8.42 7.89 -5.20
N LYS A 72 -8.69 7.41 -6.40
CA LYS A 72 -10.03 7.07 -6.88
C LYS A 72 -10.09 5.59 -7.27
N ALA A 73 -11.27 5.13 -7.63
CA ALA A 73 -11.50 3.73 -8.01
C ALA A 73 -10.49 3.27 -9.07
N GLY A 74 -9.90 2.10 -8.84
CA GLY A 74 -8.89 1.51 -9.72
C GLY A 74 -7.46 1.91 -9.39
N GLU A 75 -7.26 2.87 -8.49
CA GLU A 75 -5.92 3.31 -8.09
C GLU A 75 -5.49 2.65 -6.79
N LEU A 76 -4.19 2.50 -6.62
CA LEU A 76 -3.62 1.93 -5.41
C LEU A 76 -2.46 2.78 -4.88
N PHE A 77 -2.18 2.60 -3.61
CA PHE A 77 -1.08 3.24 -2.92
C PHE A 77 -0.39 2.21 -2.04
N ILE A 78 0.94 2.12 -2.13
CA ILE A 78 1.72 1.27 -1.26
C ILE A 78 2.51 2.13 -0.27
N ALA A 79 2.33 1.86 1.02
CA ALA A 79 3.01 2.55 2.10
C ALA A 79 4.20 1.70 2.54
N LEU A 80 5.42 2.13 2.19
CA LEU A 80 6.65 1.42 2.52
C LEU A 80 7.25 1.88 3.83
N ALA A 81 7.01 3.14 4.20
CA ALA A 81 7.56 3.74 5.42
C ALA A 81 6.75 4.99 5.78
N GLY A 82 6.99 5.53 6.98
CA GLY A 82 6.32 6.73 7.45
C GLY A 82 4.89 6.45 7.91
N GLY A 83 4.13 7.53 8.07
CA GLY A 83 2.75 7.46 8.52
C GLY A 83 1.76 7.88 7.46
N HIS A 84 0.52 7.49 7.63
CA HIS A 84 -0.55 7.84 6.71
C HIS A 84 -1.88 7.93 7.46
N GLY A 85 -2.76 8.77 6.92
CA GLY A 85 -4.14 8.87 7.39
C GLY A 85 -5.06 9.06 6.21
N PHE A 86 -6.34 8.76 6.38
CA PHE A 86 -7.31 8.84 5.31
C PHE A 86 -8.42 9.81 5.63
N HIS A 87 -8.83 10.56 4.61
CA HIS A 87 -10.11 11.27 4.58
C HIS A 87 -10.97 10.62 3.52
N ILE A 88 -12.13 10.15 3.92
CA ILE A 88 -13.08 9.53 3.00
C ILE A 88 -13.90 10.66 2.37
N MET A 89 -13.68 10.88 1.08
CA MET A 89 -14.24 12.03 0.37
C MET A 89 -15.63 11.77 -0.19
N GLU A 90 -15.99 10.51 -0.38
CA GLU A 90 -17.32 10.03 -0.79
C GLU A 90 -17.45 8.60 -0.32
N ASP A 91 -18.60 7.96 -0.48
CA ASP A 91 -18.76 6.56 -0.07
C ASP A 91 -17.70 5.70 -0.75
N THR A 92 -16.90 5.01 0.02
CA THR A 92 -15.69 4.36 -0.45
C THR A 92 -15.63 2.91 -0.02
N GLU A 93 -15.17 2.07 -0.94
CA GLU A 93 -14.78 0.69 -0.67
C GLU A 93 -13.30 0.54 -1.00
N MET A 94 -12.53 0.06 -0.04
CA MET A 94 -11.09 -0.17 -0.21
C MET A 94 -10.72 -1.58 0.22
N VAL A 95 -9.67 -2.11 -0.40
CA VAL A 95 -9.01 -3.34 0.02
C VAL A 95 -7.64 -2.97 0.57
N GLU A 96 -7.32 -3.47 1.74
CA GLU A 96 -6.01 -3.31 2.36
C GLU A 96 -5.28 -4.64 2.39
N LEU A 97 -4.05 -4.63 1.94
CA LEU A 97 -3.14 -5.77 2.03
C LEU A 97 -1.93 -5.35 2.86
N LYS A 98 -1.48 -6.24 3.71
CA LYS A 98 -0.27 -5.98 4.50
C LYS A 98 0.46 -7.28 4.78
N ASN A 99 1.75 -7.18 5.07
CA ASN A 99 2.50 -8.35 5.47
C ASN A 99 2.11 -8.72 6.91
N GLY A 100 1.92 -10.02 7.14
CA GLY A 100 1.59 -10.55 8.46
C GLY A 100 2.81 -11.12 9.15
N PRO A 101 2.59 -11.76 10.29
CA PRO A 101 1.31 -11.87 11.01
C PRO A 101 0.89 -10.57 11.68
N PHE A 102 -0.40 -10.48 12.03
CA PHE A 102 -0.95 -9.28 12.66
C PHE A 102 -0.35 -9.05 14.05
N LYS A 103 -0.03 -7.79 14.31
CA LYS A 103 0.35 -7.29 15.64
C LYS A 103 -0.31 -5.94 15.85
N ASP A 104 -0.68 -5.64 17.08
CA ASP A 104 -1.21 -4.33 17.42
C ASP A 104 -0.04 -3.40 17.71
N ASP A 105 0.45 -2.73 16.69
CA ASP A 105 1.66 -1.91 16.72
C ASP A 105 1.44 -0.45 16.31
N LYS A 106 0.18 -0.02 16.24
CA LYS A 106 -0.12 1.35 15.84
C LYS A 106 0.34 2.36 16.87
N ASP A 107 1.03 3.38 16.40
CA ASP A 107 1.42 4.55 17.16
C ASP A 107 0.75 5.75 16.48
N PHE A 108 -0.33 6.22 17.08
CA PHE A 108 -1.17 7.24 16.45
C PHE A 108 -0.51 8.60 16.40
N ILE A 109 -0.78 9.32 15.32
CA ILE A 109 -0.34 10.71 15.14
C ILE A 109 -1.49 11.59 15.59
N GLU A 110 -1.29 12.30 16.71
CA GLU A 110 -2.32 13.17 17.27
C GLU A 110 -2.33 14.50 16.54
N LYS A 111 -3.54 15.05 16.33
CA LYS A 111 -3.65 16.44 15.92
C LYS A 111 -3.13 17.33 17.03
N ALA A 112 -2.29 18.29 16.67
CA ALA A 112 -1.92 19.34 17.61
C ALA A 112 -3.18 20.13 17.99
N ARG A 113 -3.47 20.21 19.29
CA ARG A 113 -4.70 20.86 19.79
C ARG A 113 -4.77 22.34 19.42
N ASN A 114 -3.63 22.97 19.33
CA ASN A 114 -3.52 24.40 19.04
C ASN A 114 -3.15 24.67 17.59
N ARG A 115 -3.35 23.70 16.75
CA ARG A 115 -3.15 23.88 15.32
C ARG A 115 -4.33 24.66 14.78
N VAL A 116 -4.13 25.84 14.46
CA VAL A 116 -5.12 26.74 13.89
C VAL A 116 -4.74 27.14 12.48
#